data_d8bb5dd2dd7c89c2400f1152587043b2
#
_entry.id   d8bb5dd2dd7c89c2400f1152587043b2
#
_cell.length_a   1.000
_cell.length_b   1.000
_cell.length_c   1.000
_cell.angle_alpha   90.00
_cell.angle_beta   90.00
_cell.angle_gamma   90.00
#
_symmetry.space_group_name_H-M   'P 1'
#
loop_
_entity.id
_entity.type
_entity.pdbx_description
1 polymer ?
#
loop_
_entity_poly.entity_id
_entity_poly.type
_entity_poly.pdbx_seq_one_letter_code
_entity_poly.pdbx_strand_id
1 'polypeptide(L)'
;MYGSPKSHPESPSPESAKLTESVVLLEFVADLYPDSGLLPKDPVQRARVRFFIDVVSNKVLPPYIAFFLRGEAPDSFIAAAAEIQELLSPSGFAVGDHFTIADAALAPFLGRWELNFRNDVGKYPEGAGSRVHEVLFQSERFARLQKYFTNISSRQSFKNSFDSVRVAQHLWLDADRI
;
A
#
# COMPACT_ATOMS: atom_id res chain seq x y z
N MET A 1 -1.04 11.76 -27.35
CA MET A 1 -0.79 13.00 -26.56
C MET A 1 -1.81 13.00 -25.43
N TYR A 2 -1.38 12.69 -24.20
CA TYR A 2 -2.27 12.52 -23.05
C TYR A 2 -2.38 13.84 -22.30
N GLY A 3 -3.48 14.56 -22.56
CA GLY A 3 -3.77 15.85 -21.96
C GLY A 3 -3.17 17.04 -22.73
N SER A 4 -3.94 18.09 -22.88
CA SER A 4 -3.42 19.35 -23.36
C SER A 4 -2.52 19.97 -22.29
N PRO A 5 -1.27 20.39 -22.60
CA PRO A 5 -0.41 21.07 -21.63
C PRO A 5 -0.96 22.39 -21.09
N LYS A 6 -2.16 22.80 -21.51
CA LYS A 6 -2.82 24.05 -21.12
C LYS A 6 -4.06 23.85 -20.23
N SER A 7 -4.45 22.61 -19.91
CA SER A 7 -5.59 22.38 -19.01
C SER A 7 -5.14 22.41 -17.54
N HIS A 8 -5.84 23.19 -16.71
CA HIS A 8 -5.62 23.18 -15.26
C HIS A 8 -6.10 21.84 -14.67
N PRO A 9 -5.41 21.27 -13.66
CA PRO A 9 -5.81 19.99 -13.05
C PRO A 9 -7.26 19.95 -12.55
N GLU A 10 -7.78 21.08 -12.06
CA GLU A 10 -9.16 21.22 -11.59
C GLU A 10 -10.18 21.47 -12.73
N SER A 11 -9.70 21.69 -13.96
CA SER A 11 -10.53 21.95 -15.13
C SER A 11 -9.98 21.21 -16.34
N PRO A 12 -10.04 19.85 -16.32
CA PRO A 12 -9.48 19.04 -17.39
C PRO A 12 -10.21 19.29 -18.71
N SER A 13 -9.46 19.22 -19.83
CA SER A 13 -10.06 19.29 -21.16
C SER A 13 -11.18 18.25 -21.32
N PRO A 14 -12.29 18.58 -22.01
CA PRO A 14 -13.32 17.62 -22.37
C PRO A 14 -12.79 16.41 -23.16
N GLU A 15 -11.67 16.58 -23.85
CA GLU A 15 -10.98 15.54 -24.61
C GLU A 15 -10.06 14.66 -23.74
N SER A 16 -9.85 15.00 -22.45
CA SER A 16 -9.01 14.24 -21.55
C SER A 16 -9.70 12.93 -21.14
N ALA A 17 -9.00 11.82 -21.27
CA ALA A 17 -9.46 10.55 -20.71
C ALA A 17 -9.52 10.65 -19.17
N LYS A 18 -10.65 10.25 -18.60
CA LYS A 18 -10.84 10.18 -17.15
C LYS A 18 -10.64 8.74 -16.71
N LEU A 19 -9.60 8.49 -15.93
CA LEU A 19 -9.28 7.17 -15.39
C LEU A 19 -9.46 7.20 -13.87
N THR A 20 -10.02 6.13 -13.33
CA THR A 20 -10.21 5.89 -11.91
C THR A 20 -9.59 4.55 -11.52
N GLU A 21 -9.67 4.17 -10.27
CA GLU A 21 -9.11 2.97 -9.69
C GLU A 21 -7.57 2.99 -9.59
N SER A 22 -7.06 2.93 -8.35
CA SER A 22 -5.62 3.08 -8.09
C SER A 22 -4.75 2.03 -8.81
N VAL A 23 -5.22 0.79 -8.90
CA VAL A 23 -4.49 -0.28 -9.59
C VAL A 23 -4.45 -0.04 -11.10
N VAL A 24 -5.57 0.42 -11.68
CA VAL A 24 -5.62 0.79 -13.11
C VAL A 24 -4.67 1.95 -13.41
N LEU A 25 -4.60 2.93 -12.50
CA LEU A 25 -3.67 4.06 -12.64
C LEU A 25 -2.20 3.62 -12.53
N LEU A 26 -1.88 2.65 -11.67
CA LEU A 26 -0.52 2.09 -11.59
C LEU A 26 -0.12 1.40 -12.89
N GLU A 27 -0.99 0.55 -13.47
CA GLU A 27 -0.76 -0.09 -14.77
C GLU A 27 -0.60 0.97 -15.88
N PHE A 28 -1.49 1.98 -15.91
CA PHE A 28 -1.44 3.06 -16.88
C PHE A 28 -0.11 3.83 -16.83
N VAL A 29 0.37 4.17 -15.63
CA VAL A 29 1.67 4.84 -15.46
C VAL A 29 2.82 3.96 -15.92
N ALA A 30 2.77 2.66 -15.62
CA ALA A 30 3.79 1.71 -16.05
C ALA A 30 3.82 1.56 -17.59
N ASP A 31 2.66 1.57 -18.24
CA ASP A 31 2.56 1.53 -19.71
C ASP A 31 3.02 2.83 -20.37
N LEU A 32 2.79 3.99 -19.74
CA LEU A 32 3.30 5.28 -20.21
C LEU A 32 4.83 5.38 -20.15
N TYR A 33 5.44 4.70 -19.18
CA TYR A 33 6.88 4.74 -18.94
C TYR A 33 7.48 3.33 -18.94
N PRO A 34 7.49 2.62 -20.08
CA PRO A 34 7.86 1.20 -20.16
C PRO A 34 9.31 0.92 -19.74
N ASP A 35 10.18 1.90 -19.86
CA ASP A 35 11.59 1.79 -19.46
C ASP A 35 11.86 2.18 -18.01
N SER A 36 10.84 2.57 -17.24
CA SER A 36 10.96 2.90 -15.82
C SER A 36 11.25 1.68 -14.93
N GLY A 37 10.98 0.46 -15.42
CA GLY A 37 11.06 -0.76 -14.63
C GLY A 37 9.88 -1.01 -13.70
N LEU A 38 8.85 -0.15 -13.72
CA LEU A 38 7.62 -0.33 -12.91
C LEU A 38 6.87 -1.62 -13.22
N LEU A 39 6.94 -2.09 -14.47
CA LEU A 39 6.54 -3.45 -14.87
C LEU A 39 7.72 -4.15 -15.51
N PRO A 40 8.06 -5.38 -15.08
CA PRO A 40 9.10 -6.17 -15.71
C PRO A 40 8.82 -6.46 -17.17
N LYS A 41 9.87 -6.59 -18.02
CA LYS A 41 9.71 -6.98 -19.44
C LYS A 41 9.35 -8.46 -19.56
N ASP A 42 9.84 -9.30 -18.66
CA ASP A 42 9.54 -10.74 -18.62
C ASP A 42 8.07 -11.00 -18.27
N PRO A 43 7.33 -11.79 -19.10
CA PRO A 43 5.90 -12.02 -18.87
C PRO A 43 5.59 -12.76 -17.57
N VAL A 44 6.47 -13.66 -17.13
CA VAL A 44 6.27 -14.42 -15.88
C VAL A 44 6.42 -13.49 -14.68
N GLN A 45 7.42 -12.60 -14.69
CA GLN A 45 7.59 -11.61 -13.63
C GLN A 45 6.43 -10.61 -13.61
N ARG A 46 5.93 -10.18 -14.79
CA ARG A 46 4.71 -9.34 -14.87
C ARG A 46 3.49 -10.04 -14.27
N ALA A 47 3.32 -11.32 -14.54
CA ALA A 47 2.23 -12.10 -13.94
C ALA A 47 2.37 -12.18 -12.42
N ARG A 48 3.58 -12.36 -11.88
CA ARG A 48 3.85 -12.34 -10.42
C ARG A 48 3.53 -10.99 -9.80
N VAL A 49 3.90 -9.88 -10.44
CA VAL A 49 3.57 -8.52 -10.00
C VAL A 49 2.05 -8.35 -9.89
N ARG A 50 1.29 -8.77 -10.91
CA ARG A 50 -0.17 -8.67 -10.92
C ARG A 50 -0.83 -9.59 -9.90
N PHE A 51 -0.33 -10.80 -9.75
CA PHE A 51 -0.78 -11.73 -8.70
C PHE A 51 -0.58 -11.15 -7.29
N PHE A 52 0.58 -10.55 -7.04
CA PHE A 52 0.84 -9.87 -5.76
C PHE A 52 -0.18 -8.76 -5.49
N ILE A 53 -0.45 -7.91 -6.49
CA ILE A 53 -1.44 -6.83 -6.39
C ILE A 53 -2.85 -7.38 -6.13
N ASP A 54 -3.21 -8.48 -6.80
CA ASP A 54 -4.50 -9.16 -6.58
C ASP A 54 -4.63 -9.64 -5.13
N VAL A 55 -3.60 -10.28 -4.59
CA VAL A 55 -3.59 -10.72 -3.19
C VAL A 55 -3.71 -9.52 -2.23
N VAL A 56 -2.97 -8.43 -2.47
CA VAL A 56 -3.11 -7.20 -1.67
C VAL A 56 -4.56 -6.72 -1.68
N SER A 57 -5.15 -6.57 -2.87
CA SER A 57 -6.48 -5.98 -3.03
C SER A 57 -7.61 -6.87 -2.48
N ASN A 58 -7.53 -8.17 -2.71
CA ASN A 58 -8.66 -9.08 -2.47
C ASN A 58 -8.52 -9.89 -1.17
N LYS A 59 -7.29 -10.08 -0.65
CA LYS A 59 -7.07 -10.88 0.55
C LYS A 59 -6.55 -10.07 1.75
N VAL A 60 -5.79 -8.99 1.51
CA VAL A 60 -5.19 -8.20 2.59
C VAL A 60 -6.05 -7.01 2.99
N LEU A 61 -6.55 -6.24 2.01
CA LEU A 61 -7.31 -5.04 2.30
C LEU A 61 -8.66 -5.30 2.98
N PRO A 62 -9.47 -6.30 2.61
CA PRO A 62 -10.76 -6.53 3.27
C PRO A 62 -10.64 -6.81 4.77
N PRO A 63 -9.77 -7.74 5.27
CA PRO A 63 -9.62 -7.94 6.70
C PRO A 63 -8.95 -6.77 7.42
N TYR A 64 -8.05 -6.01 6.76
CA TYR A 64 -7.55 -4.75 7.31
C TYR A 64 -8.68 -3.75 7.56
N ILE A 65 -9.56 -3.54 6.57
CA ILE A 65 -10.72 -2.65 6.69
C ILE A 65 -11.67 -3.15 7.79
N ALA A 66 -11.88 -4.47 7.88
CA ALA A 66 -12.72 -5.09 8.90
C ALA A 66 -12.20 -4.77 10.32
N PHE A 67 -10.92 -4.97 10.56
CA PHE A 67 -10.30 -4.63 11.82
C PHE A 67 -10.28 -3.11 12.06
N PHE A 68 -9.74 -2.33 11.11
CA PHE A 68 -9.48 -0.91 11.29
C PHE A 68 -10.75 -0.05 11.39
N LEU A 69 -11.74 -0.28 10.49
CA LEU A 69 -12.96 0.54 10.38
C LEU A 69 -14.21 -0.06 11.03
N ARG A 70 -14.24 -1.38 11.28
CA ARG A 70 -15.42 -2.04 11.87
C ARG A 70 -15.15 -2.61 13.26
N GLY A 71 -13.91 -2.55 13.73
CA GLY A 71 -13.53 -3.06 15.06
C GLY A 71 -13.60 -4.59 15.20
N GLU A 72 -13.57 -5.33 14.08
CA GLU A 72 -13.53 -6.79 14.11
C GLU A 72 -12.21 -7.31 14.69
N ALA A 73 -12.16 -8.59 15.07
CA ALA A 73 -10.93 -9.19 15.61
C ALA A 73 -9.78 -9.13 14.59
N PRO A 74 -8.52 -8.91 15.05
CA PRO A 74 -7.38 -8.71 14.16
C PRO A 74 -6.84 -9.99 13.51
N ASP A 75 -7.31 -11.17 13.93
CA ASP A 75 -6.73 -12.47 13.55
C ASP A 75 -6.70 -12.68 12.03
N SER A 76 -7.81 -12.38 11.35
CA SER A 76 -7.90 -12.48 9.89
C SER A 76 -6.94 -11.52 9.18
N PHE A 77 -6.76 -10.33 9.71
CA PHE A 77 -5.80 -9.36 9.18
C PHE A 77 -4.34 -9.81 9.41
N ILE A 78 -4.01 -10.30 10.60
CA ILE A 78 -2.68 -10.82 10.92
C ILE A 78 -2.36 -12.04 10.04
N ALA A 79 -3.35 -12.91 9.79
CA ALA A 79 -3.18 -14.06 8.89
C ALA A 79 -2.91 -13.60 7.44
N ALA A 80 -3.66 -12.60 6.95
CA ALA A 80 -3.45 -12.03 5.62
C ALA A 80 -2.09 -11.31 5.51
N ALA A 81 -1.63 -10.63 6.56
CA ALA A 81 -0.30 -10.05 6.61
C ALA A 81 0.82 -11.12 6.59
N ALA A 82 0.58 -12.28 7.19
CA ALA A 82 1.50 -13.40 7.07
C ALA A 82 1.52 -13.99 5.66
N GLU A 83 0.36 -14.15 5.02
CA GLU A 83 0.27 -14.61 3.62
C GLU A 83 1.03 -13.66 2.67
N ILE A 84 0.86 -12.34 2.81
CA ILE A 84 1.59 -11.39 1.96
C ILE A 84 3.10 -11.42 2.24
N GLN A 85 3.53 -11.64 3.47
CA GLN A 85 4.94 -11.80 3.81
C GLN A 85 5.58 -12.99 3.08
N GLU A 86 4.89 -14.13 2.99
CA GLU A 86 5.36 -15.32 2.28
C GLU A 86 5.52 -15.09 0.77
N LEU A 87 4.77 -14.15 0.21
CA LEU A 87 4.87 -13.78 -1.21
C LEU A 87 6.00 -12.80 -1.50
N LEU A 88 6.53 -12.12 -0.48
CA LEU A 88 7.66 -11.20 -0.66
C LEU A 88 8.91 -11.95 -1.14
N SER A 89 9.62 -11.39 -2.11
CA SER A 89 10.94 -11.91 -2.47
C SER A 89 11.86 -11.99 -1.26
N PRO A 90 12.78 -12.96 -1.19
CA PRO A 90 13.68 -13.13 -0.03
C PRO A 90 14.49 -11.88 0.31
N SER A 91 14.77 -11.05 -0.69
CA SER A 91 15.47 -9.77 -0.56
C SER A 91 14.84 -8.72 -1.48
N GLY A 92 15.19 -7.45 -1.27
CA GLY A 92 14.75 -6.37 -2.14
C GLY A 92 13.27 -6.00 -1.96
N PHE A 93 12.52 -6.04 -3.06
CA PHE A 93 11.16 -5.52 -3.17
C PHE A 93 10.11 -6.65 -3.12
N ALA A 94 8.86 -6.32 -3.42
CA ALA A 94 7.77 -7.29 -3.38
C ALA A 94 8.01 -8.44 -4.36
N VAL A 95 8.40 -8.12 -5.59
CA VAL A 95 8.69 -9.11 -6.64
C VAL A 95 10.08 -8.85 -7.22
N GLY A 96 11.07 -9.61 -6.74
CA GLY A 96 12.46 -9.47 -7.19
C GLY A 96 13.21 -8.28 -6.57
N ASP A 97 14.23 -7.81 -7.29
CA ASP A 97 15.21 -6.86 -6.75
C ASP A 97 14.94 -5.40 -7.15
N HIS A 98 13.87 -5.14 -7.91
CA HIS A 98 13.50 -3.81 -8.38
C HIS A 98 12.12 -3.40 -7.88
N PHE A 99 11.98 -2.08 -7.62
CA PHE A 99 10.69 -1.50 -7.28
C PHE A 99 9.73 -1.59 -8.47
N THR A 100 8.52 -2.12 -8.22
CA THR A 100 7.48 -2.30 -9.23
C THR A 100 6.15 -1.71 -8.76
N ILE A 101 5.12 -1.79 -9.60
CA ILE A 101 3.75 -1.44 -9.19
C ILE A 101 3.21 -2.32 -8.06
N ALA A 102 3.77 -3.52 -7.83
CA ALA A 102 3.42 -4.34 -6.66
C ALA A 102 3.80 -3.63 -5.36
N ASP A 103 4.98 -3.02 -5.32
CA ASP A 103 5.44 -2.23 -4.19
C ASP A 103 4.60 -0.96 -4.03
N ALA A 104 4.29 -0.28 -5.13
CA ALA A 104 3.45 0.91 -5.11
C ALA A 104 2.02 0.62 -4.61
N ALA A 105 1.50 -0.58 -4.84
CA ALA A 105 0.20 -1.01 -4.35
C ALA A 105 0.18 -1.28 -2.84
N LEU A 106 1.24 -1.87 -2.26
CA LEU A 106 1.28 -2.24 -0.84
C LEU A 106 1.84 -1.12 0.05
N ALA A 107 2.86 -0.39 -0.40
CA ALA A 107 3.61 0.57 0.42
C ALA A 107 2.74 1.60 1.17
N PRO A 108 1.71 2.22 0.56
CA PRO A 108 0.86 3.19 1.25
C PRO A 108 0.07 2.58 2.41
N PHE A 109 -0.30 1.31 2.30
CA PHE A 109 -1.00 0.60 3.36
C PHE A 109 -0.06 0.25 4.52
N LEU A 110 1.14 -0.24 4.23
CA LEU A 110 2.13 -0.49 5.28
C LEU A 110 2.47 0.77 6.07
N GLY A 111 2.62 1.91 5.40
CA GLY A 111 2.82 3.19 6.07
C GLY A 111 1.66 3.55 6.99
N ARG A 112 0.41 3.31 6.54
CA ARG A 112 -0.78 3.53 7.37
C ARG A 112 -0.88 2.52 8.52
N TRP A 113 -0.56 1.26 8.30
CA TRP A 113 -0.56 0.24 9.37
C TRP A 113 0.43 0.62 10.47
N GLU A 114 1.66 0.94 10.10
CA GLU A 114 2.68 1.36 11.06
C GLU A 114 2.22 2.59 11.85
N LEU A 115 1.75 3.63 11.17
CA LEU A 115 1.33 4.87 11.79
C LEU A 115 0.10 4.69 12.70
N ASN A 116 -0.94 4.04 12.18
CA ASN A 116 -2.22 3.91 12.87
C ASN A 116 -2.10 3.00 14.10
N PHE A 117 -1.46 1.85 13.94
CA PHE A 117 -1.37 0.88 15.03
C PHE A 117 -0.37 1.31 16.10
N ARG A 118 0.71 1.99 15.74
CA ARG A 118 1.63 2.60 16.71
C ARG A 118 0.94 3.64 17.60
N ASN A 119 0.00 4.39 17.04
CA ASN A 119 -0.74 5.42 17.77
C ASN A 119 -2.11 4.92 18.28
N ASP A 120 -2.38 3.62 18.16
CA ASP A 120 -3.65 2.99 18.57
C ASP A 120 -4.91 3.64 17.97
N VAL A 121 -4.83 4.09 16.72
CA VAL A 121 -5.92 4.75 15.99
C VAL A 121 -6.68 3.74 15.16
N GLY A 122 -7.99 3.66 15.37
CA GLY A 122 -8.92 2.78 14.66
C GLY A 122 -10.23 2.60 15.43
N LYS A 123 -11.20 1.89 14.87
CA LYS A 123 -12.50 1.60 15.53
C LYS A 123 -12.51 0.32 16.38
N TYR A 124 -11.37 -0.18 16.74
CA TYR A 124 -11.18 -1.34 17.61
C TYR A 124 -11.04 -0.91 19.09
N PRO A 125 -11.18 -1.84 20.08
CA PRO A 125 -10.97 -1.55 21.48
C PRO A 125 -9.57 -1.01 21.78
N GLU A 126 -9.46 -0.10 22.72
CA GLU A 126 -8.20 0.49 23.17
C GLU A 126 -7.10 -0.55 23.41
N GLY A 127 -5.91 -0.27 22.95
CA GLY A 127 -4.75 -1.15 23.00
C GLY A 127 -4.73 -2.26 21.96
N ALA A 128 -5.80 -2.47 21.17
CA ALA A 128 -5.79 -3.53 20.15
C ALA A 128 -4.87 -3.19 18.97
N GLY A 129 -4.84 -1.92 18.54
CA GLY A 129 -3.90 -1.46 17.53
C GLY A 129 -2.45 -1.60 17.96
N SER A 130 -2.13 -1.18 19.19
CA SER A 130 -0.77 -1.32 19.74
C SER A 130 -0.31 -2.78 19.76
N ARG A 131 -1.18 -3.73 20.14
CA ARG A 131 -0.86 -5.17 20.09
C ARG A 131 -0.60 -5.65 18.65
N VAL A 132 -1.39 -5.20 17.68
CA VAL A 132 -1.15 -5.53 16.26
C VAL A 132 0.16 -4.90 15.78
N HIS A 133 0.48 -3.68 16.21
CA HIS A 133 1.77 -3.06 15.91
C HIS A 133 2.95 -3.89 16.42
N GLU A 134 2.90 -4.35 17.68
CA GLU A 134 3.93 -5.22 18.25
C GLU A 134 4.09 -6.50 17.43
N VAL A 135 2.98 -7.13 17.04
CA VAL A 135 3.02 -8.37 16.23
C VAL A 135 3.65 -8.11 14.87
N LEU A 136 3.22 -7.09 14.12
CA LEU A 136 3.65 -6.88 12.74
C LEU A 136 5.03 -6.21 12.64
N PHE A 137 5.35 -5.29 13.55
CA PHE A 137 6.53 -4.43 13.41
C PHE A 137 7.63 -4.66 14.46
N GLN A 138 7.40 -5.54 15.46
CA GLN A 138 8.38 -5.79 16.52
C GLN A 138 8.66 -7.30 16.74
N SER A 139 7.79 -8.21 16.26
CA SER A 139 8.00 -9.63 16.45
C SER A 139 8.90 -10.25 15.35
N GLU A 140 9.65 -11.29 15.70
CA GLU A 140 10.45 -12.07 14.74
C GLU A 140 9.59 -12.75 13.67
N ARG A 141 8.33 -13.05 13.99
CA ARG A 141 7.38 -13.65 13.04
C ARG A 141 7.25 -12.87 11.75
N PHE A 142 7.34 -11.54 11.81
CA PHE A 142 7.19 -10.65 10.68
C PHE A 142 8.50 -9.97 10.25
N ALA A 143 9.66 -10.57 10.57
CA ALA A 143 10.98 -10.00 10.27
C ALA A 143 11.16 -9.65 8.79
N ARG A 144 10.63 -10.47 7.86
CA ARG A 144 10.74 -10.19 6.41
C ARG A 144 9.88 -9.00 6.00
N LEU A 145 8.66 -8.88 6.55
CA LEU A 145 7.78 -7.72 6.31
C LEU A 145 8.40 -6.42 6.85
N GLN A 146 8.99 -6.47 8.03
CA GLN A 146 9.68 -5.34 8.66
C GLN A 146 10.88 -4.88 7.81
N LYS A 147 11.71 -5.82 7.36
CA LYS A 147 12.84 -5.53 6.46
C LYS A 147 12.36 -4.92 5.14
N TYR A 148 11.29 -5.46 4.56
CA TYR A 148 10.68 -4.93 3.36
C TYR A 148 10.18 -3.49 3.58
N PHE A 149 9.45 -3.24 4.67
CA PHE A 149 8.95 -1.91 4.99
C PHE A 149 10.08 -0.90 5.22
N THR A 150 11.16 -1.30 5.91
CA THR A 150 12.35 -0.47 6.08
C THR A 150 12.95 -0.08 4.74
N ASN A 151 13.04 -1.02 3.80
CA ASN A 151 13.56 -0.78 2.46
C ASN A 151 12.67 0.20 1.68
N ILE A 152 11.35 0.01 1.70
CA ILE A 152 10.38 0.90 1.02
C ILE A 152 10.38 2.30 1.64
N SER A 153 10.29 2.39 2.96
CA SER A 153 10.20 3.68 3.67
C SER A 153 11.49 4.51 3.61
N SER A 154 12.63 3.87 3.34
CA SER A 154 13.90 4.57 3.12
C SER A 154 13.98 5.30 1.77
N ARG A 155 13.16 4.90 0.78
CA ARG A 155 13.17 5.50 -0.56
C ARG A 155 12.73 6.97 -0.53
N GLN A 156 13.41 7.79 -1.33
CA GLN A 156 13.07 9.22 -1.44
C GLN A 156 11.64 9.42 -1.97
N SER A 157 11.19 8.58 -2.91
CA SER A 157 9.83 8.65 -3.43
C SER A 157 8.78 8.42 -2.35
N PHE A 158 9.00 7.45 -1.45
CA PHE A 158 8.10 7.21 -0.32
C PHE A 158 8.09 8.42 0.63
N LYS A 159 9.26 8.91 1.04
CA LYS A 159 9.39 10.06 1.93
C LYS A 159 8.74 11.33 1.38
N ASN A 160 8.79 11.52 0.07
CA ASN A 160 8.21 12.70 -0.59
C ASN A 160 6.68 12.59 -0.77
N SER A 161 6.12 11.38 -0.77
CA SER A 161 4.69 11.15 -1.04
C SER A 161 3.90 10.74 0.19
N PHE A 162 4.53 10.14 1.20
CA PHE A 162 3.88 9.72 2.44
C PHE A 162 4.05 10.78 3.52
N ASP A 163 3.06 11.66 3.62
CA ASP A 163 2.98 12.68 4.68
C ASP A 163 2.24 12.09 5.89
N SER A 164 3.02 11.64 6.88
CA SER A 164 2.48 11.05 8.12
C SER A 164 1.61 12.02 8.93
N VAL A 165 1.91 13.32 8.90
CA VAL A 165 1.12 14.35 9.59
C VAL A 165 -0.25 14.49 8.93
N ARG A 166 -0.27 14.58 7.61
CA ARG A 166 -1.51 14.71 6.83
C ARG A 166 -2.36 13.44 6.92
N VAL A 167 -1.74 12.27 6.87
CA VAL A 167 -2.43 10.99 7.06
C VAL A 167 -3.06 10.91 8.45
N ALA A 168 -2.33 11.28 9.50
CA ALA A 168 -2.86 11.33 10.85
C ALA A 168 -4.02 12.32 10.97
N GLN A 169 -3.89 13.55 10.45
CA GLN A 169 -4.94 14.58 10.52
C GLN A 169 -6.24 14.13 9.84
N HIS A 170 -6.18 13.49 8.68
CA HIS A 170 -7.40 12.98 8.02
C HIS A 170 -8.09 11.89 8.84
N LEU A 171 -7.35 11.02 9.50
CA LEU A 171 -7.89 9.98 10.35
C LEU A 171 -8.59 10.53 11.61
N TRP A 172 -8.04 11.61 12.21
CA TRP A 172 -8.64 12.26 13.36
C TRP A 172 -9.92 13.02 12.99
N LEU A 173 -9.97 13.66 11.84
CA LEU A 173 -11.15 14.40 11.35
C LEU A 173 -12.30 13.47 10.95
N ASP A 174 -11.99 12.26 10.49
CA ASP A 174 -13.01 11.28 10.11
C ASP A 174 -13.45 10.41 11.32
N ALA A 175 -12.65 10.30 12.37
CA ALA A 175 -13.03 9.57 13.58
C ALA A 175 -14.27 10.18 14.29
N ASP A 176 -14.44 11.50 14.20
CA ASP A 176 -15.60 12.22 14.73
C ASP A 176 -16.82 12.23 13.78
N ARG A 177 -16.68 11.73 12.54
CA ARG A 177 -17.73 11.78 11.50
C ARG A 177 -18.35 10.43 11.14
N ILE A 178 -17.85 9.35 11.69
CA ILE A 178 -18.31 7.99 11.50
C ILE A 178 -18.67 7.39 12.87
#